data_ccb96d5514ba22d67099a0a74280ea74
#
_entry.id   ccb96d5514ba22d67099a0a74280ea74
#
_cell.length_a   1.000
_cell.length_b   1.000
_cell.length_c   1.000
_cell.angle_alpha   90.00
_cell.angle_beta   90.00
_cell.angle_gamma   90.00
#
_symmetry.space_group_name_H-M   'P 1'
#
loop_
_entity.id
_entity.type
_entity.pdbx_description
1 polymer ?
#
loop_
_entity_poly.entity_id
_entity_poly.type
_entity_poly.pdbx_seq_one_letter_code
_entity_poly.pdbx_strand_id
1 'polypeptide(L)'
;YDITQWLNPASPCYILYRLDSKTSETFDWIIISYVPDDSRVREKMLYAASRATLTKVLGDNKFVDSLYGSIKDELTLESVKNHKKVMSLPLTLREKEMKELNRAESENDISITTRYTVAPSVAFPLSQDTQNALEKFKNNELSFIKLKSVGESVELVESNNDFTKIEDIRPGLPTESPCFIFLKFNHEYKGVDVTSTIFIYSCPDKSKVKEKMTYSSARNTVVHYVENDFKIKLDKRIEISHESDLDENSIIEDLHAVESRNASPINSPMVIDQLHQVVEELRNKDCSNFK
;
A
#
# COMPACT_ATOMS: atom_id res chain seq x y z
N TYR A 1 -15.19 -23.02 -15.75
CA TYR A 1 -15.79 -22.59 -14.47
C TYR A 1 -15.75 -21.07 -14.40
N ASP A 2 -16.84 -20.47 -13.94
CA ASP A 2 -16.91 -19.03 -13.72
C ASP A 2 -16.33 -18.69 -12.35
N ILE A 3 -15.16 -18.05 -12.35
CA ILE A 3 -14.46 -17.67 -11.11
C ILE A 3 -15.07 -16.42 -10.45
N THR A 4 -15.89 -15.65 -11.19
CA THR A 4 -16.42 -14.37 -10.70
C THR A 4 -17.38 -14.52 -9.51
N GLN A 5 -18.03 -15.69 -9.37
CA GLN A 5 -18.90 -16.00 -8.24
C GLN A 5 -18.17 -16.15 -6.89
N TRP A 6 -16.83 -16.42 -6.92
CA TRP A 6 -16.02 -16.59 -5.74
C TRP A 6 -15.36 -15.29 -5.28
N LEU A 7 -15.45 -14.22 -6.08
CA LEU A 7 -14.82 -12.95 -5.80
C LEU A 7 -15.65 -12.11 -4.84
N ASN A 8 -15.04 -11.67 -3.75
CA ASN A 8 -15.63 -10.70 -2.84
C ASN A 8 -15.28 -9.28 -3.32
N PRO A 9 -16.25 -8.35 -3.48
CA PRO A 9 -15.98 -7.00 -3.96
C PRO A 9 -15.12 -6.15 -3.03
N ALA A 10 -14.99 -6.52 -1.75
CA ALA A 10 -14.22 -5.76 -0.77
C ALA A 10 -12.91 -6.42 -0.33
N SER A 11 -12.66 -7.67 -0.70
CA SER A 11 -11.49 -8.42 -0.22
C SER A 11 -10.61 -8.90 -1.36
N PRO A 12 -9.32 -8.56 -1.37
CA PRO A 12 -8.39 -9.06 -2.38
C PRO A 12 -8.12 -10.55 -2.20
N CYS A 13 -7.82 -11.23 -3.30
CA CYS A 13 -7.43 -12.64 -3.27
C CYS A 13 -6.51 -13.00 -4.43
N TYR A 14 -5.77 -14.11 -4.25
CA TYR A 14 -5.08 -14.80 -5.33
C TYR A 14 -5.85 -16.04 -5.73
N ILE A 15 -5.98 -16.27 -7.03
CA ILE A 15 -6.59 -17.48 -7.59
C ILE A 15 -5.53 -18.17 -8.44
N LEU A 16 -5.28 -19.43 -8.14
CA LEU A 16 -4.39 -20.29 -8.92
C LEU A 16 -5.26 -21.16 -9.81
N TYR A 17 -5.17 -20.93 -11.12
CA TYR A 17 -5.94 -21.66 -12.10
C TYR A 17 -5.05 -22.64 -12.87
N ARG A 18 -5.35 -23.94 -12.77
CA ARG A 18 -4.64 -24.98 -13.49
C ARG A 18 -5.16 -25.09 -14.92
N LEU A 19 -4.24 -25.10 -15.86
CA LEU A 19 -4.54 -25.40 -17.26
C LEU A 19 -4.45 -26.91 -17.53
N ASP A 20 -5.08 -27.36 -18.62
CA ASP A 20 -4.95 -28.73 -19.09
C ASP A 20 -3.65 -28.96 -19.88
N SER A 21 -2.94 -27.90 -20.26
CA SER A 21 -1.62 -27.95 -20.87
C SER A 21 -0.56 -28.37 -19.86
N LYS A 22 0.47 -29.03 -20.35
CA LYS A 22 1.64 -29.47 -19.57
C LYS A 22 2.92 -28.99 -20.24
N THR A 23 3.76 -28.36 -19.46
CA THR A 23 5.14 -28.07 -19.85
C THR A 23 6.04 -28.91 -18.92
N SER A 24 6.94 -29.73 -19.50
CA SER A 24 7.92 -30.52 -18.73
C SER A 24 7.32 -31.40 -17.60
N GLU A 25 6.35 -32.27 -17.88
CA GLU A 25 5.69 -33.22 -16.95
C GLU A 25 4.77 -32.57 -15.87
N THR A 26 4.79 -31.27 -15.68
CA THR A 26 3.90 -30.58 -14.73
C THR A 26 2.81 -29.80 -15.47
N PHE A 27 1.65 -29.67 -14.82
CA PHE A 27 0.58 -28.82 -15.36
C PHE A 27 0.96 -27.35 -15.33
N ASP A 28 0.52 -26.63 -16.34
CA ASP A 28 0.70 -25.18 -16.44
C ASP A 28 -0.36 -24.47 -15.58
N TRP A 29 0.04 -23.37 -14.97
CA TRP A 29 -0.81 -22.59 -14.08
C TRP A 29 -0.89 -21.15 -14.51
N ILE A 30 -2.01 -20.52 -14.19
CA ILE A 30 -2.19 -19.05 -14.26
C ILE A 30 -2.42 -18.53 -12.85
N ILE A 31 -1.70 -17.49 -12.47
CA ILE A 31 -1.97 -16.74 -11.27
C ILE A 31 -2.87 -15.55 -11.60
N ILE A 32 -3.98 -15.44 -10.88
CA ILE A 32 -4.91 -14.32 -11.02
C ILE A 32 -4.88 -13.54 -9.71
N SER A 33 -4.53 -12.26 -9.79
CA SER A 33 -4.51 -11.34 -8.66
C SER A 33 -5.75 -10.45 -8.75
N TYR A 34 -6.72 -10.69 -7.89
CA TYR A 34 -7.89 -9.83 -7.76
C TYR A 34 -7.69 -8.88 -6.59
N VAL A 35 -7.65 -7.58 -6.88
CA VAL A 35 -7.46 -6.53 -5.88
C VAL A 35 -8.49 -5.44 -6.14
N PRO A 36 -9.70 -5.55 -5.53
CA PRO A 36 -10.77 -4.59 -5.75
C PRO A 36 -10.41 -3.18 -5.27
N ASP A 37 -10.96 -2.17 -5.96
CA ASP A 37 -10.72 -0.77 -5.62
C ASP A 37 -11.30 -0.39 -4.26
N ASP A 38 -12.31 -1.10 -3.79
CA ASP A 38 -12.93 -0.92 -2.47
C ASP A 38 -12.14 -1.58 -1.32
N SER A 39 -11.04 -2.29 -1.63
CA SER A 39 -10.19 -2.90 -0.60
C SER A 39 -9.38 -1.85 0.15
N ARG A 40 -9.07 -2.14 1.42
CA ARG A 40 -8.21 -1.29 2.25
C ARG A 40 -6.84 -1.09 1.60
N VAL A 41 -6.29 0.12 1.69
CA VAL A 41 -4.96 0.48 1.12
C VAL A 41 -3.87 -0.48 1.60
N ARG A 42 -3.88 -0.86 2.88
CA ARG A 42 -2.93 -1.83 3.45
C ARG A 42 -3.00 -3.18 2.74
N GLU A 43 -4.20 -3.68 2.47
CA GLU A 43 -4.40 -4.96 1.76
C GLU A 43 -3.93 -4.87 0.31
N LYS A 44 -4.28 -3.78 -0.40
CA LYS A 44 -3.78 -3.53 -1.76
C LYS A 44 -2.26 -3.60 -1.82
N MET A 45 -1.58 -2.90 -0.90
CA MET A 45 -0.11 -2.91 -0.81
C MET A 45 0.44 -4.30 -0.48
N LEU A 46 -0.18 -5.01 0.46
CA LEU A 46 0.23 -6.35 0.85
C LEU A 46 0.15 -7.32 -0.33
N TYR A 47 -0.98 -7.32 -1.06
CA TYR A 47 -1.17 -8.18 -2.22
C TYR A 47 -0.26 -7.80 -3.39
N ALA A 48 0.01 -6.52 -3.62
CA ALA A 48 0.98 -6.10 -4.62
C ALA A 48 2.40 -6.58 -4.29
N ALA A 49 2.82 -6.47 -3.03
CA ALA A 49 4.17 -6.86 -2.59
C ALA A 49 4.37 -8.38 -2.50
N SER A 50 3.34 -9.13 -2.09
CA SER A 50 3.48 -10.57 -1.82
C SER A 50 3.37 -11.45 -3.07
N ARG A 51 2.84 -10.93 -4.19
CA ARG A 51 2.66 -11.69 -5.44
C ARG A 51 3.96 -12.33 -5.94
N ALA A 52 5.03 -11.56 -6.05
CA ALA A 52 6.31 -12.06 -6.54
C ALA A 52 6.91 -13.14 -5.62
N THR A 53 6.72 -13.00 -4.31
CA THR A 53 7.16 -14.00 -3.33
C THR A 53 6.34 -15.29 -3.48
N LEU A 54 5.02 -15.17 -3.68
CA LEU A 54 4.14 -16.31 -3.86
C LEU A 54 4.52 -17.12 -5.11
N THR A 55 4.70 -16.47 -6.27
CA THR A 55 5.09 -17.19 -7.51
C THR A 55 6.45 -17.82 -7.38
N LYS A 56 7.41 -17.16 -6.73
CA LYS A 56 8.75 -17.69 -6.51
C LYS A 56 8.76 -18.94 -5.61
N VAL A 57 7.97 -18.94 -4.52
CA VAL A 57 7.84 -20.09 -3.60
C VAL A 57 7.15 -21.27 -4.27
N LEU A 58 6.13 -21.02 -5.08
CA LEU A 58 5.40 -22.07 -5.81
C LEU A 58 6.16 -22.60 -7.06
N GLY A 59 7.15 -21.86 -7.52
CA GLY A 59 7.94 -22.14 -8.70
C GLY A 59 7.47 -21.34 -9.91
N ASP A 60 8.19 -20.27 -10.24
CA ASP A 60 7.86 -19.34 -11.34
C ASP A 60 7.71 -20.05 -12.69
N ASN A 61 8.47 -21.10 -12.93
CA ASN A 61 8.43 -21.89 -14.17
C ASN A 61 7.12 -22.63 -14.43
N LYS A 62 6.26 -22.75 -13.42
CA LYS A 62 4.93 -23.38 -13.55
C LYS A 62 3.86 -22.40 -14.01
N PHE A 63 4.11 -21.11 -13.84
CA PHE A 63 3.17 -20.07 -14.22
C PHE A 63 3.45 -19.56 -15.63
N VAL A 64 2.57 -19.93 -16.56
CA VAL A 64 2.69 -19.49 -17.97
C VAL A 64 2.09 -18.11 -18.22
N ASP A 65 1.22 -17.65 -17.32
CA ASP A 65 0.56 -16.35 -17.45
C ASP A 65 0.17 -15.80 -16.08
N SER A 66 -0.02 -14.47 -16.03
CA SER A 66 -0.48 -13.81 -14.82
C SER A 66 -1.49 -12.73 -15.18
N LEU A 67 -2.66 -12.81 -14.56
CA LEU A 67 -3.75 -11.87 -14.76
C LEU A 67 -3.90 -10.98 -13.54
N TYR A 68 -4.31 -9.75 -13.76
CA TYR A 68 -4.67 -8.79 -12.73
C TYR A 68 -6.05 -8.23 -13.05
N GLY A 69 -6.87 -8.05 -12.02
CA GLY A 69 -8.17 -7.42 -12.15
C GLY A 69 -8.59 -6.72 -10.87
N SER A 70 -9.15 -5.53 -11.02
CA SER A 70 -9.76 -4.75 -9.93
C SER A 70 -11.28 -4.88 -9.92
N ILE A 71 -11.87 -5.22 -11.07
CA ILE A 71 -13.30 -5.40 -11.25
C ILE A 71 -13.57 -6.85 -11.68
N LYS A 72 -14.72 -7.42 -11.24
CA LYS A 72 -15.09 -8.80 -11.58
C LYS A 72 -15.20 -9.04 -13.09
N ASP A 73 -15.65 -8.04 -13.84
CA ASP A 73 -15.85 -8.12 -15.29
C ASP A 73 -14.51 -8.29 -16.06
N GLU A 74 -13.40 -7.81 -15.50
CA GLU A 74 -12.07 -7.98 -16.08
C GLU A 74 -11.58 -9.44 -16.03
N LEU A 75 -12.10 -10.22 -15.11
CA LEU A 75 -11.69 -11.62 -14.89
C LEU A 75 -12.67 -12.62 -15.54
N THR A 76 -13.53 -12.17 -16.43
CA THR A 76 -14.37 -13.06 -17.23
C THR A 76 -13.56 -13.75 -18.32
N LEU A 77 -14.01 -14.92 -18.75
CA LEU A 77 -13.34 -15.68 -19.82
C LEU A 77 -13.22 -14.88 -21.12
N GLU A 78 -14.19 -14.04 -21.40
CA GLU A 78 -14.21 -13.18 -22.57
C GLU A 78 -13.17 -12.09 -22.50
N SER A 79 -13.06 -11.41 -21.36
CA SER A 79 -12.03 -10.39 -21.11
C SER A 79 -10.63 -10.98 -21.22
N VAL A 80 -10.38 -12.16 -20.66
CA VAL A 80 -9.09 -12.84 -20.76
C VAL A 80 -8.74 -13.20 -22.21
N LYS A 81 -9.72 -13.68 -23.00
CA LYS A 81 -9.51 -13.96 -24.42
C LYS A 81 -9.21 -12.68 -25.21
N ASN A 82 -9.91 -11.60 -24.92
CA ASN A 82 -9.67 -10.31 -25.57
C ASN A 82 -8.31 -9.74 -25.19
N HIS A 83 -7.89 -9.84 -23.92
CA HIS A 83 -6.56 -9.45 -23.49
C HIS A 83 -5.46 -10.22 -24.23
N LYS A 84 -5.59 -11.53 -24.38
CA LYS A 84 -4.65 -12.35 -25.17
C LYS A 84 -4.59 -11.94 -26.65
N LYS A 85 -5.74 -11.60 -27.24
CA LYS A 85 -5.79 -11.08 -28.61
C LYS A 85 -5.06 -9.74 -28.73
N VAL A 86 -5.28 -8.81 -27.81
CA VAL A 86 -4.61 -7.50 -27.78
C VAL A 86 -3.10 -7.65 -27.62
N MET A 87 -2.66 -8.54 -26.73
CA MET A 87 -1.23 -8.82 -26.51
C MET A 87 -0.54 -9.47 -27.73
N SER A 88 -1.30 -10.16 -28.59
CA SER A 88 -0.76 -10.75 -29.83
C SER A 88 -0.69 -9.77 -31.00
N LEU A 89 -1.27 -8.57 -30.88
CA LEU A 89 -1.18 -7.53 -31.90
C LEU A 89 0.24 -6.95 -31.98
N PRO A 90 0.71 -6.55 -33.17
CA PRO A 90 2.00 -5.88 -33.27
C PRO A 90 1.99 -4.57 -32.49
N LEU A 91 3.05 -4.35 -31.73
CA LEU A 91 3.24 -3.14 -30.93
C LEU A 91 3.06 -1.89 -31.81
N THR A 92 2.31 -0.92 -31.32
CA THR A 92 2.19 0.41 -31.93
C THR A 92 3.55 1.12 -31.93
N LEU A 93 3.71 2.12 -32.75
CA LEU A 93 4.95 2.90 -32.84
C LEU A 93 5.34 3.47 -31.46
N ARG A 94 4.36 4.02 -30.74
CA ARG A 94 4.53 4.59 -29.41
C ARG A 94 4.95 3.53 -28.35
N GLU A 95 4.39 2.33 -28.42
CA GLU A 95 4.77 1.23 -27.52
C GLU A 95 6.19 0.73 -27.80
N LYS A 96 6.61 0.73 -29.08
CA LYS A 96 7.99 0.41 -29.45
C LYS A 96 8.97 1.45 -28.91
N GLU A 97 8.66 2.74 -29.07
CA GLU A 97 9.47 3.84 -28.52
C GLU A 97 9.57 3.77 -27.00
N MET A 98 8.45 3.52 -26.29
CA MET A 98 8.46 3.35 -24.83
C MET A 98 9.28 2.13 -24.40
N LYS A 99 9.20 1.04 -25.14
CA LYS A 99 9.99 -0.16 -24.86
C LYS A 99 11.49 0.07 -25.06
N GLU A 100 11.86 0.83 -26.08
CA GLU A 100 13.25 1.23 -26.31
C GLU A 100 13.76 2.19 -25.23
N LEU A 101 12.93 3.16 -24.81
CA LEU A 101 13.27 4.08 -23.72
C LEU A 101 13.49 3.31 -22.39
N ASN A 102 12.56 2.42 -22.02
CA ASN A 102 12.69 1.60 -20.82
C ASN A 102 13.91 0.67 -20.87
N ARG A 103 14.26 0.16 -22.07
CA ARG A 103 15.47 -0.63 -22.26
C ARG A 103 16.73 0.22 -22.11
N ALA A 104 16.76 1.40 -22.70
CA ALA A 104 17.89 2.33 -22.58
C ALA A 104 18.06 2.81 -21.14
N GLU A 105 16.97 3.05 -20.39
CA GLU A 105 17.01 3.38 -18.98
C GLU A 105 17.55 2.21 -18.15
N SER A 106 17.12 0.97 -18.39
CA SER A 106 17.60 -0.21 -17.65
C SER A 106 19.06 -0.57 -17.99
N GLU A 107 19.53 -0.27 -19.19
CA GLU A 107 20.95 -0.46 -19.58
C GLU A 107 21.85 0.64 -18.99
N ASN A 108 21.30 1.84 -18.73
CA ASN A 108 22.00 2.95 -18.07
C ASN A 108 21.95 2.89 -16.54
N ASP A 109 21.19 1.99 -15.96
CA ASP A 109 21.07 1.83 -14.50
C ASP A 109 22.26 1.05 -13.93
N ILE A 110 23.46 1.51 -14.24
CA ILE A 110 24.69 1.10 -13.56
C ILE A 110 24.71 1.80 -12.21
N SER A 111 24.18 1.11 -11.20
CA SER A 111 24.48 1.29 -9.77
C SER A 111 24.66 2.74 -9.28
N ILE A 112 23.69 3.58 -9.54
CA ILE A 112 23.48 4.73 -8.68
C ILE A 112 22.60 4.22 -7.55
N THR A 113 23.19 3.87 -6.43
CA THR A 113 22.50 3.90 -5.15
C THR A 113 21.65 5.18 -5.18
N THR A 114 20.37 5.02 -5.30
CA THR A 114 19.41 6.11 -5.21
C THR A 114 19.53 6.68 -3.80
N ARG A 115 20.57 7.50 -3.60
CA ARG A 115 20.42 8.57 -2.63
C ARG A 115 19.20 9.30 -3.14
N TYR A 116 18.16 9.30 -2.35
CA TYR A 116 17.02 10.19 -2.53
C TYR A 116 17.57 11.61 -2.70
N THR A 117 17.95 11.97 -3.90
CA THR A 117 18.01 13.34 -4.31
C THR A 117 16.54 13.72 -4.37
N VAL A 118 16.06 14.22 -3.24
CA VAL A 118 14.83 14.98 -3.20
C VAL A 118 15.01 16.00 -4.31
N ALA A 119 14.35 15.81 -5.45
CA ALA A 119 14.21 16.87 -6.45
C ALA A 119 13.85 18.10 -5.63
N PRO A 120 14.40 19.31 -5.94
CA PRO A 120 14.10 20.49 -5.17
C PRO A 120 12.58 20.53 -5.04
N SER A 121 12.09 20.12 -3.87
CA SER A 121 10.67 19.94 -3.62
C SER A 121 10.07 21.30 -3.84
N VAL A 122 8.99 21.34 -4.60
CA VAL A 122 8.17 22.55 -4.66
C VAL A 122 7.99 23.00 -3.22
N ALA A 123 8.54 24.15 -2.87
CA ALA A 123 8.53 24.61 -1.50
C ALA A 123 7.07 24.86 -1.12
N PHE A 124 6.55 24.09 -0.17
CA PHE A 124 5.26 24.35 0.44
C PHE A 124 5.53 25.00 1.80
N PRO A 125 5.63 26.34 1.88
CA PRO A 125 5.91 27.00 3.14
C PRO A 125 4.79 26.75 4.14
N LEU A 126 5.18 26.56 5.40
CA LEU A 126 4.24 26.41 6.50
C LEU A 126 3.78 27.81 6.94
N SER A 127 2.47 27.99 7.13
CA SER A 127 1.94 29.22 7.71
C SER A 127 2.48 29.42 9.13
N GLN A 128 2.49 30.66 9.63
CA GLN A 128 2.97 30.97 10.98
C GLN A 128 2.18 30.19 12.05
N ASP A 129 0.87 30.07 11.86
CA ASP A 129 0.01 29.33 12.78
C ASP A 129 0.35 27.83 12.80
N THR A 130 0.70 27.27 11.63
CA THR A 130 1.16 25.88 11.52
C THR A 130 2.49 25.69 12.25
N GLN A 131 3.43 26.61 12.12
CA GLN A 131 4.73 26.57 12.80
C GLN A 131 4.54 26.63 14.32
N ASN A 132 3.72 27.57 14.81
CA ASN A 132 3.41 27.69 16.23
C ASN A 132 2.71 26.44 16.79
N ALA A 133 1.80 25.82 16.01
CA ALA A 133 1.14 24.59 16.40
C ALA A 133 2.11 23.41 16.47
N LEU A 134 3.06 23.28 15.52
CA LEU A 134 4.08 22.24 15.55
C LEU A 134 5.05 22.41 16.72
N GLU A 135 5.41 23.64 17.11
CA GLU A 135 6.20 23.89 18.32
C GLU A 135 5.47 23.42 19.58
N LYS A 136 4.19 23.76 19.71
CA LYS A 136 3.35 23.31 20.82
C LYS A 136 3.20 21.78 20.85
N PHE A 137 3.05 21.18 19.67
CA PHE A 137 2.98 19.73 19.53
C PHE A 137 4.28 19.05 19.96
N LYS A 138 5.44 19.62 19.60
CA LYS A 138 6.75 19.18 20.07
C LYS A 138 6.85 19.22 21.59
N ASN A 139 6.38 20.31 22.20
CA ASN A 139 6.44 20.54 23.65
C ASN A 139 5.39 19.75 24.44
N ASN A 140 4.61 18.86 23.80
CA ASN A 140 3.51 18.10 24.39
C ASN A 140 2.32 18.95 24.88
N GLU A 141 2.19 20.19 24.38
CA GLU A 141 1.04 21.04 24.65
C GLU A 141 -0.17 20.72 23.77
N LEU A 142 0.09 20.07 22.63
CA LEU A 142 -0.92 19.57 21.70
C LEU A 142 -0.69 18.10 21.41
N SER A 143 -1.77 17.34 21.32
CA SER A 143 -1.75 15.91 20.93
C SER A 143 -2.19 15.69 19.49
N PHE A 144 -2.91 16.65 18.89
CA PHE A 144 -3.48 16.55 17.56
C PHE A 144 -3.29 17.83 16.76
N ILE A 145 -2.89 17.71 15.51
CA ILE A 145 -2.81 18.79 14.52
C ILE A 145 -3.34 18.30 13.19
N LYS A 146 -4.25 19.07 12.58
CA LYS A 146 -4.79 18.83 11.25
C LYS A 146 -4.42 19.98 10.33
N LEU A 147 -3.81 19.65 9.20
CA LEU A 147 -3.31 20.62 8.22
C LEU A 147 -4.01 20.43 6.87
N LYS A 148 -4.13 21.52 6.13
CA LYS A 148 -4.57 21.52 4.73
C LYS A 148 -3.53 22.22 3.85
N SER A 149 -3.49 21.85 2.58
CA SER A 149 -2.75 22.60 1.56
C SER A 149 -3.67 23.62 0.89
N VAL A 150 -3.28 24.87 0.90
CA VAL A 150 -3.99 25.98 0.24
C VAL A 150 -3.05 26.63 -0.75
N GLY A 151 -3.28 26.37 -2.05
CA GLY A 151 -2.35 26.80 -3.09
C GLY A 151 -0.99 26.13 -2.91
N GLU A 152 0.04 26.94 -2.66
CA GLU A 152 1.42 26.49 -2.44
C GLU A 152 1.84 26.57 -0.95
N SER A 153 0.90 26.77 -0.02
CA SER A 153 1.17 26.82 1.42
C SER A 153 0.45 25.72 2.20
N VAL A 154 0.97 25.41 3.38
CA VAL A 154 0.34 24.47 4.32
C VAL A 154 -0.17 25.25 5.52
N GLU A 155 -1.48 25.15 5.76
CA GLU A 155 -2.18 25.89 6.78
C GLU A 155 -2.75 24.98 7.85
N LEU A 156 -2.82 25.50 9.08
CA LEU A 156 -3.49 24.86 10.20
C LEU A 156 -5.01 24.89 10.02
N VAL A 157 -5.66 23.76 10.17
CA VAL A 157 -7.15 23.67 10.18
C VAL A 157 -7.64 23.56 11.61
N GLU A 158 -7.03 22.66 12.38
CA GLU A 158 -7.49 22.29 13.71
C GLU A 158 -6.30 21.83 14.56
N SER A 159 -6.34 22.13 15.83
CA SER A 159 -5.40 21.61 16.81
C SER A 159 -6.12 21.33 18.12
N ASN A 160 -5.80 20.23 18.76
CA ASN A 160 -6.45 19.79 20.01
C ASN A 160 -5.43 19.09 20.92
N ASN A 161 -5.70 19.10 22.21
CA ASN A 161 -4.90 18.37 23.21
C ASN A 161 -5.61 17.12 23.76
N ASP A 162 -6.90 16.99 23.50
CA ASP A 162 -7.71 15.88 24.06
C ASP A 162 -7.75 14.65 23.14
N PHE A 163 -7.43 14.82 21.85
CA PHE A 163 -7.42 13.72 20.89
C PHE A 163 -6.14 12.91 21.02
N THR A 164 -6.26 11.71 21.57
CA THR A 164 -5.13 10.79 21.79
C THR A 164 -5.37 9.39 21.25
N LYS A 165 -6.60 9.11 20.77
CA LYS A 165 -7.01 7.84 20.19
C LYS A 165 -7.42 8.00 18.75
N ILE A 166 -7.41 6.90 18.02
CA ILE A 166 -7.86 6.85 16.61
C ILE A 166 -9.36 7.15 16.49
N GLU A 167 -10.15 6.74 17.48
CA GLU A 167 -11.60 6.97 17.51
C GLU A 167 -11.96 8.47 17.59
N ASP A 168 -11.13 9.27 18.25
CA ASP A 168 -11.36 10.72 18.44
C ASP A 168 -11.26 11.47 17.13
N ILE A 169 -10.41 11.00 16.19
CA ILE A 169 -10.13 11.69 14.93
C ILE A 169 -11.04 11.26 13.79
N ARG A 170 -11.64 10.06 13.86
CA ARG A 170 -12.52 9.53 12.80
C ARG A 170 -13.65 10.49 12.39
N PRO A 171 -14.45 11.04 13.33
CA PRO A 171 -15.57 11.91 12.96
C PRO A 171 -15.15 13.21 12.27
N GLY A 172 -13.88 13.62 12.46
CA GLY A 172 -13.31 14.84 11.91
C GLY A 172 -12.60 14.66 10.56
N LEU A 173 -12.58 13.43 10.00
CA LEU A 173 -11.94 13.18 8.71
C LEU A 173 -12.79 13.74 7.57
N PRO A 174 -12.20 14.53 6.66
CA PRO A 174 -12.92 15.01 5.49
C PRO A 174 -13.14 13.86 4.49
N THR A 175 -14.31 13.79 3.90
CA THR A 175 -14.72 12.77 2.92
C THR A 175 -14.46 13.17 1.46
N GLU A 176 -14.21 14.44 1.19
CA GLU A 176 -14.10 14.98 -0.17
C GLU A 176 -12.77 15.69 -0.46
N SER A 177 -12.00 16.01 0.57
CA SER A 177 -10.72 16.72 0.41
C SER A 177 -9.61 16.04 1.21
N PRO A 178 -8.36 16.02 0.69
CA PRO A 178 -7.24 15.47 1.43
C PRO A 178 -6.85 16.35 2.64
N CYS A 179 -6.19 15.73 3.64
CA CYS A 179 -5.58 16.46 4.76
C CYS A 179 -4.36 15.71 5.31
N PHE A 180 -3.54 16.43 6.06
CA PHE A 180 -2.45 15.87 6.85
C PHE A 180 -2.80 15.95 8.33
N ILE A 181 -2.52 14.90 9.08
CA ILE A 181 -2.79 14.82 10.50
C ILE A 181 -1.54 14.35 11.23
N PHE A 182 -1.21 15.01 12.33
CA PHE A 182 -0.24 14.57 13.30
C PHE A 182 -0.96 14.26 14.60
N LEU A 183 -0.74 13.06 15.12
CA LEU A 183 -1.40 12.55 16.32
C LEU A 183 -0.36 11.96 17.28
N LYS A 184 -0.46 12.31 18.56
CA LYS A 184 0.18 11.59 19.66
C LYS A 184 -0.78 10.49 20.11
N PHE A 185 -0.54 9.30 19.59
CA PHE A 185 -1.39 8.14 19.81
C PHE A 185 -0.99 7.42 21.08
N ASN A 186 -1.90 7.40 22.06
CA ASN A 186 -1.73 6.67 23.28
C ASN A 186 -2.34 5.28 23.14
N HIS A 187 -1.54 4.26 23.34
CA HIS A 187 -1.97 2.86 23.23
C HIS A 187 -1.26 1.99 24.25
N GLU A 188 -1.86 0.85 24.57
CA GLU A 188 -1.25 -0.16 25.42
C GLU A 188 -0.50 -1.19 24.58
N TYR A 189 0.74 -1.48 24.95
CA TYR A 189 1.51 -2.55 24.36
C TYR A 189 2.23 -3.37 25.41
N LYS A 190 1.95 -4.68 25.48
CA LYS A 190 2.51 -5.62 26.48
C LYS A 190 2.28 -5.18 27.94
N GLY A 191 1.15 -4.54 28.20
CA GLY A 191 0.80 -4.06 29.55
C GLY A 191 1.48 -2.74 29.95
N VAL A 192 2.06 -2.01 28.99
CA VAL A 192 2.68 -0.70 29.20
C VAL A 192 1.99 0.33 28.32
N ASP A 193 1.65 1.48 28.91
CA ASP A 193 1.14 2.63 28.16
C ASP A 193 2.27 3.28 27.35
N VAL A 194 2.10 3.38 26.04
CA VAL A 194 3.06 3.95 25.10
C VAL A 194 2.41 5.07 24.32
N THR A 195 3.14 6.17 24.15
CA THR A 195 2.73 7.28 23.27
C THR A 195 3.59 7.27 22.01
N SER A 196 2.97 7.11 20.84
CA SER A 196 3.64 7.11 19.55
C SER A 196 3.18 8.29 18.70
N THR A 197 4.10 8.93 18.00
CA THR A 197 3.77 10.03 17.08
C THR A 197 3.48 9.49 15.69
N ILE A 198 2.25 9.66 15.24
CA ILE A 198 1.77 9.14 13.96
C ILE A 198 1.50 10.31 13.00
N PHE A 199 1.98 10.16 11.78
CA PHE A 199 1.58 11.00 10.65
C PHE A 199 0.57 10.27 9.79
N ILE A 200 -0.60 10.87 9.56
CA ILE A 200 -1.67 10.33 8.73
C ILE A 200 -1.90 11.25 7.54
N TYR A 201 -1.74 10.72 6.34
CA TYR A 201 -2.16 11.35 5.10
C TYR A 201 -3.50 10.76 4.67
N SER A 202 -4.56 11.55 4.84
CA SER A 202 -5.90 11.20 4.36
C SER A 202 -6.10 11.75 2.96
N CYS A 203 -6.42 10.86 2.01
CA CYS A 203 -6.66 11.20 0.61
C CYS A 203 -7.91 10.46 0.11
N PRO A 204 -9.11 10.96 0.40
CA PRO A 204 -10.36 10.33 -0.02
C PRO A 204 -10.47 10.14 -1.53
N ASP A 205 -11.06 9.03 -1.96
CA ASP A 205 -11.21 8.72 -3.38
C ASP A 205 -12.05 9.75 -4.13
N LYS A 206 -12.98 10.39 -3.46
CA LYS A 206 -13.82 11.46 -4.00
C LYS A 206 -13.10 12.80 -4.19
N SER A 207 -11.87 12.93 -3.71
CA SER A 207 -11.10 14.18 -3.83
C SER A 207 -10.76 14.49 -5.28
N LYS A 208 -10.70 15.78 -5.62
CA LYS A 208 -10.33 16.24 -6.96
C LYS A 208 -8.90 15.83 -7.31
N VAL A 209 -8.67 15.41 -8.56
CA VAL A 209 -7.35 14.98 -9.04
C VAL A 209 -6.26 16.02 -8.79
N LYS A 210 -6.56 17.30 -9.00
CA LYS A 210 -5.62 18.39 -8.73
C LYS A 210 -5.21 18.45 -7.25
N GLU A 211 -6.15 18.26 -6.33
CA GLU A 211 -5.87 18.24 -4.89
C GLU A 211 -5.03 17.01 -4.53
N LYS A 212 -5.38 15.83 -5.02
CA LYS A 212 -4.58 14.60 -4.82
C LYS A 212 -3.13 14.81 -5.23
N MET A 213 -2.89 15.42 -6.41
CA MET A 213 -1.54 15.73 -6.90
C MET A 213 -0.80 16.73 -6.02
N THR A 214 -1.47 17.83 -5.61
CA THR A 214 -0.88 18.84 -4.74
C THR A 214 -0.47 18.24 -3.41
N TYR A 215 -1.36 17.50 -2.76
CA TYR A 215 -1.09 16.91 -1.45
C TYR A 215 -0.02 15.79 -1.50
N SER A 216 -0.01 14.96 -2.53
CA SER A 216 1.04 13.95 -2.68
C SER A 216 2.43 14.59 -2.88
N SER A 217 2.50 15.72 -3.57
CA SER A 217 3.74 16.50 -3.73
C SER A 217 4.15 17.18 -2.42
N ALA A 218 3.19 17.77 -1.68
CA ALA A 218 3.44 18.46 -0.41
C ALA A 218 3.82 17.50 0.73
N ARG A 219 3.35 16.23 0.69
CA ARG A 219 3.54 15.25 1.75
C ARG A 219 4.99 15.13 2.23
N ASN A 220 5.90 14.91 1.29
CA ASN A 220 7.32 14.72 1.63
C ASN A 220 7.93 16.01 2.21
N THR A 221 7.54 17.16 1.72
CA THR A 221 7.99 18.46 2.22
C THR A 221 7.50 18.70 3.66
N VAL A 222 6.22 18.42 3.94
CA VAL A 222 5.65 18.53 5.29
C VAL A 222 6.35 17.60 6.27
N VAL A 223 6.56 16.34 5.90
CA VAL A 223 7.31 15.38 6.73
C VAL A 223 8.74 15.83 6.98
N HIS A 224 9.40 16.34 5.94
CA HIS A 224 10.77 16.86 6.06
C HIS A 224 10.87 18.03 7.05
N TYR A 225 9.96 19.01 6.99
CA TYR A 225 9.90 20.10 7.96
C TYR A 225 9.73 19.58 9.38
N VAL A 226 8.78 18.68 9.59
CA VAL A 226 8.47 18.13 10.92
C VAL A 226 9.66 17.37 11.52
N GLU A 227 10.34 16.56 10.74
CA GLU A 227 11.46 15.75 11.23
C GLU A 227 12.77 16.53 11.33
N ASN A 228 13.07 17.41 10.35
CA ASN A 228 14.38 18.06 10.28
C ASN A 228 14.40 19.44 10.92
N ASP A 229 13.36 20.24 10.75
CA ASP A 229 13.34 21.61 11.30
C ASP A 229 12.79 21.63 12.73
N PHE A 230 11.66 20.95 12.96
CA PHE A 230 11.06 20.86 14.29
C PHE A 230 11.65 19.74 15.16
N LYS A 231 12.42 18.79 14.56
CA LYS A 231 13.01 17.65 15.27
C LYS A 231 11.97 16.76 15.97
N ILE A 232 10.79 16.63 15.38
CA ILE A 232 9.74 15.73 15.86
C ILE A 232 9.95 14.38 15.20
N LYS A 233 10.19 13.34 16.00
CA LYS A 233 10.33 11.96 15.50
C LYS A 233 8.95 11.42 15.15
N LEU A 234 8.79 10.94 13.93
CA LEU A 234 7.59 10.23 13.49
C LEU A 234 7.83 8.71 13.60
N ASP A 235 7.04 8.04 14.46
CA ASP A 235 7.17 6.60 14.68
C ASP A 235 6.48 5.81 13.55
N LYS A 236 5.37 6.34 13.02
CA LYS A 236 4.66 5.73 11.89
C LYS A 236 4.10 6.77 10.93
N ARG A 237 4.07 6.42 9.65
CA ARG A 237 3.41 7.20 8.57
C ARG A 237 2.37 6.31 7.93
N ILE A 238 1.13 6.79 7.86
CA ILE A 238 -0.04 6.06 7.40
C ILE A 238 -0.68 6.85 6.27
N GLU A 239 -1.13 6.15 5.24
CA GLU A 239 -1.93 6.70 4.15
C GLU A 239 -3.28 6.00 4.15
N ILE A 240 -4.36 6.78 4.08
CA ILE A 240 -5.73 6.29 4.12
C ILE A 240 -6.57 6.93 3.01
N SER A 241 -7.47 6.15 2.43
CA SER A 241 -8.49 6.61 1.48
C SER A 241 -9.87 6.67 2.12
N HIS A 242 -10.11 5.82 3.14
CA HIS A 242 -11.38 5.72 3.85
C HIS A 242 -11.18 5.72 5.36
N GLU A 243 -12.21 6.11 6.10
CA GLU A 243 -12.22 6.04 7.58
C GLU A 243 -11.97 4.61 8.10
N SER A 244 -12.44 3.61 7.34
CA SER A 244 -12.25 2.19 7.67
C SER A 244 -10.80 1.73 7.62
N ASP A 245 -9.91 2.47 6.95
CA ASP A 245 -8.49 2.16 6.88
C ASP A 245 -7.78 2.43 8.22
N LEU A 246 -8.38 3.26 9.09
CA LEU A 246 -7.91 3.53 10.44
C LEU A 246 -8.39 2.45 11.42
N ASP A 247 -7.70 1.32 11.41
CA ASP A 247 -7.91 0.27 12.41
C ASP A 247 -6.83 0.32 13.48
N GLU A 248 -7.24 0.52 14.73
CA GLU A 248 -6.33 0.72 15.87
C GLU A 248 -5.42 -0.47 16.09
N ASN A 249 -5.95 -1.69 16.01
CA ASN A 249 -5.17 -2.91 16.20
C ASN A 249 -4.09 -3.05 15.11
N SER A 250 -4.44 -2.77 13.85
CA SER A 250 -3.50 -2.79 12.74
C SER A 250 -2.38 -1.76 12.90
N ILE A 251 -2.70 -0.59 13.44
CA ILE A 251 -1.72 0.47 13.68
C ILE A 251 -0.77 0.09 14.80
N ILE A 252 -1.28 -0.51 15.89
CA ILE A 252 -0.46 -1.00 17.01
C ILE A 252 0.46 -2.12 16.55
N GLU A 253 -0.04 -3.10 15.80
CA GLU A 253 0.79 -4.15 15.22
C GLU A 253 1.90 -3.59 14.35
N ASP A 254 1.59 -2.60 13.51
CA ASP A 254 2.55 -1.98 12.63
C ASP A 254 3.59 -1.12 13.35
N LEU A 255 3.23 -0.44 14.45
CA LEU A 255 4.16 0.32 15.28
C LEU A 255 5.21 -0.59 15.93
N HIS A 256 4.80 -1.79 16.35
CA HIS A 256 5.66 -2.73 17.07
C HIS A 256 6.21 -3.87 16.19
N ALA A 257 5.86 -3.92 14.90
CA ALA A 257 6.38 -4.90 13.95
C ALA A 257 7.91 -4.82 13.75
N VAL A 258 8.53 -3.69 14.06
CA VAL A 258 9.99 -3.50 13.94
C VAL A 258 10.75 -4.27 15.03
N GLU A 259 10.18 -4.44 16.22
CA GLU A 259 10.79 -5.25 17.28
C GLU A 259 10.81 -6.74 16.91
N SER A 260 9.78 -7.22 16.22
CA SER A 260 9.73 -8.60 15.72
C SER A 260 10.64 -8.85 14.51
N ARG A 261 10.97 -7.82 13.72
CA ARG A 261 11.90 -7.93 12.59
C ARG A 261 13.36 -8.03 13.03
N ASN A 262 13.72 -7.46 14.16
CA ASN A 262 15.05 -7.64 14.76
C ASN A 262 15.22 -9.03 15.40
N ALA A 263 14.13 -9.78 15.56
CA ALA A 263 14.15 -11.14 16.12
C ALA A 263 14.14 -12.25 15.05
N SER A 264 13.86 -11.94 13.76
CA SER A 264 13.90 -12.96 12.70
C SER A 264 14.14 -12.32 11.33
N PRO A 265 15.18 -12.76 10.60
CA PRO A 265 15.25 -12.48 9.17
C PRO A 265 14.05 -13.10 8.45
N ILE A 266 13.72 -12.57 7.26
CA ILE A 266 12.62 -13.03 6.37
C ILE A 266 12.67 -14.55 6.04
N ASN A 267 13.71 -15.24 6.49
CA ASN A 267 13.87 -16.69 6.50
C ASN A 267 13.38 -17.36 7.80
N SER A 268 12.37 -16.81 8.44
CA SER A 268 11.76 -17.51 9.58
C SER A 268 11.16 -18.84 9.08
N PRO A 269 11.65 -19.99 9.56
CA PRO A 269 11.12 -21.31 9.19
C PRO A 269 9.60 -21.39 9.31
N MET A 270 9.04 -20.66 10.25
CA MET A 270 7.61 -20.66 10.59
C MET A 270 6.70 -20.13 9.47
N VAL A 271 7.12 -19.14 8.69
CA VAL A 271 6.33 -18.62 7.56
C VAL A 271 6.49 -19.54 6.34
N ILE A 272 7.67 -20.10 6.16
CA ILE A 272 7.97 -21.07 5.11
C ILE A 272 7.25 -22.38 5.41
N ASP A 273 7.22 -22.83 6.68
CA ASP A 273 6.52 -24.04 7.10
C ASP A 273 5.00 -23.91 6.97
N GLN A 274 4.43 -22.74 7.33
CA GLN A 274 2.99 -22.49 7.11
C GLN A 274 2.63 -22.45 5.62
N LEU A 275 3.45 -21.83 4.78
CA LEU A 275 3.25 -21.87 3.33
C LEU A 275 3.45 -23.27 2.76
N HIS A 276 4.44 -24.04 3.23
CA HIS A 276 4.61 -25.44 2.87
C HIS A 276 3.43 -26.30 3.30
N GLN A 277 2.89 -26.07 4.49
CA GLN A 277 1.73 -26.79 5.00
C GLN A 277 0.47 -26.51 4.17
N VAL A 278 0.23 -25.26 3.78
CA VAL A 278 -0.85 -24.88 2.85
C VAL A 278 -0.63 -25.48 1.47
N VAL A 279 0.59 -25.51 0.98
CA VAL A 279 0.94 -26.15 -0.32
C VAL A 279 0.77 -27.66 -0.27
N GLU A 280 1.13 -28.33 0.84
CA GLU A 280 0.90 -29.76 1.01
C GLU A 280 -0.59 -30.10 1.19
N GLU A 281 -1.36 -29.28 1.89
CA GLU A 281 -2.81 -29.44 1.98
C GLU A 281 -3.49 -29.27 0.61
N LEU A 282 -3.04 -28.33 -0.20
CA LEU A 282 -3.50 -28.15 -1.58
C LEU A 282 -3.09 -29.34 -2.47
N ARG A 283 -1.89 -29.88 -2.28
CA ARG A 283 -1.41 -31.08 -2.99
C ARG A 283 -2.21 -32.33 -2.65
N ASN A 284 -2.59 -32.50 -1.38
CA ASN A 284 -3.31 -33.66 -0.90
C ASN A 284 -4.82 -33.60 -1.18
N LYS A 285 -5.40 -32.41 -1.37
CA LYS A 285 -6.80 -32.26 -1.79
C LYS A 285 -7.05 -32.58 -3.27
N ASP A 286 -6.01 -32.55 -4.10
CA ASP A 286 -6.14 -32.78 -5.55
C ASP A 286 -6.31 -34.28 -5.95
N CYS A 287 -6.18 -35.21 -5.03
CA CYS A 287 -6.27 -36.64 -5.37
C CYS A 287 -7.59 -37.33 -5.04
N SER A 288 -8.53 -36.71 -4.32
CA SER A 288 -9.70 -37.44 -3.80
C SER A 288 -11.08 -36.94 -4.24
N ASN A 289 -11.21 -35.84 -4.96
CA ASN A 289 -12.53 -35.25 -5.25
C ASN A 289 -12.83 -34.91 -6.72
N PHE A 290 -12.17 -35.52 -7.68
CA PHE A 290 -12.57 -35.44 -9.09
C PHE A 290 -12.72 -36.84 -9.70
N LYS A 291 -13.86 -37.46 -9.42
CA LYS A 291 -14.50 -38.47 -10.26
C LYS A 291 -15.81 -37.92 -10.78
#